data_192259ea904cdd82a93db718b0259cdb
#
_entry.id   192259ea904cdd82a93db718b0259cdb
#
_cell.length_a   1.000
_cell.length_b   1.000
_cell.length_c   1.000
_cell.angle_alpha   90.00
_cell.angle_beta   90.00
_cell.angle_gamma   90.00
#
_symmetry.space_group_name_H-M   'P 1'
#
loop_
_entity.id
_entity.type
_entity.pdbx_description
1 polymer ?
#
loop_
_entity_poly.entity_id
_entity_poly.type
_entity_poly.pdbx_seq_one_letter_code
_entity_poly.pdbx_strand_id
1 'polypeptide(L)'
;VCEQSSLLICYQTVLAMYLMGKPKSWKDINKTSFICPTPGFDRHFRILEDFEIDTICVPFQEDGIDLIALERALKSERNVVGGIFVPRHSNPTGHTYSDSNIKQLLALFKQHAKDSICIFDHAYMFHDFDTTIKQSSLWGLAVDAGMEDKTIIMSSFSKITFGGGGISYFAAGKQLFDMVINQRGGMMVCPDKINQMRHCMFFNDKEALLGHMDQHAAILKPKFDLVINMLENLDPKLGSFSKPTGGYFVSFDTAKGLAKRTVSICKELGLLLTPAGSTYPNFDDPNDSNIRLAPTAATIKEIKTSMQIFEVALTIAYL
;
A
#
# COMPACT_ATOMS: atom_id res chain seq x y z
N VAL A 1 5.41 9.13 18.02
CA VAL A 1 3.96 8.97 18.15
C VAL A 1 3.59 7.56 17.79
N CYS A 2 2.84 6.90 18.63
CA CYS A 2 2.49 5.50 18.45
C CYS A 2 0.97 5.33 18.38
N GLU A 3 0.53 4.68 17.33
CA GLU A 3 -0.79 4.12 17.14
C GLU A 3 -0.67 2.59 16.98
N GLN A 4 -1.78 1.91 16.87
CA GLN A 4 -1.77 0.47 16.64
C GLN A 4 -1.33 0.12 15.20
N SER A 5 -1.64 0.96 14.21
CA SER A 5 -1.33 0.72 12.81
C SER A 5 -1.11 2.01 12.03
N SER A 6 -0.36 1.93 10.93
CA SER A 6 -0.22 3.05 9.97
C SER A 6 -1.55 3.48 9.37
N LEU A 7 -2.49 2.55 9.18
CA LEU A 7 -3.83 2.86 8.68
C LEU A 7 -4.57 3.86 9.58
N LEU A 8 -4.44 3.71 10.91
CA LEU A 8 -5.05 4.66 11.85
C LEU A 8 -4.40 6.04 11.77
N ILE A 9 -3.07 6.10 11.60
CA ILE A 9 -2.37 7.37 11.34
C ILE A 9 -2.85 8.00 10.03
N CYS A 10 -3.05 7.18 8.98
CA CYS A 10 -3.59 7.64 7.70
C CYS A 10 -4.97 8.29 7.90
N TYR A 11 -5.88 7.59 8.56
CA TYR A 11 -7.22 8.10 8.86
C TYR A 11 -7.17 9.43 9.63
N GLN A 12 -6.34 9.50 10.67
CA GLN A 12 -6.16 10.72 11.48
C GLN A 12 -5.54 11.87 10.67
N THR A 13 -4.63 11.55 9.73
CA THR A 13 -4.05 12.56 8.84
C THR A 13 -5.11 13.14 7.90
N VAL A 14 -5.90 12.29 7.25
CA VAL A 14 -7.00 12.72 6.38
C VAL A 14 -8.02 13.55 7.19
N LEU A 15 -8.41 13.10 8.37
CA LEU A 15 -9.32 13.82 9.26
C LEU A 15 -8.75 15.19 9.67
N ALA A 16 -7.46 15.28 10.02
CA ALA A 16 -6.81 16.54 10.38
C ALA A 16 -6.85 17.54 9.21
N MET A 17 -6.52 17.09 8.01
CA MET A 17 -6.56 17.91 6.80
C MET A 17 -8.00 18.28 6.42
N TYR A 18 -8.94 17.36 6.58
CA TYR A 18 -10.35 17.61 6.32
C TYR A 18 -10.92 18.70 7.21
N LEU A 19 -10.59 18.69 8.50
CA LEU A 19 -11.12 19.66 9.48
C LEU A 19 -10.31 20.96 9.55
N MET A 20 -8.98 20.90 9.43
CA MET A 20 -8.05 21.99 9.78
C MET A 20 -6.99 22.27 8.71
N GLY A 21 -7.07 21.63 7.54
CA GLY A 21 -6.10 21.78 6.46
C GLY A 21 -5.83 23.23 6.06
N LYS A 22 -4.60 23.51 5.62
CA LYS A 22 -4.18 24.85 5.17
C LYS A 22 -3.65 24.76 3.74
N PRO A 23 -3.88 25.80 2.93
CA PRO A 23 -4.48 27.13 3.23
C PRO A 23 -5.98 27.08 3.48
N LYS A 24 -6.67 25.98 3.15
CA LYS A 24 -8.10 25.78 3.34
C LYS A 24 -8.39 24.36 3.80
N SER A 25 -9.31 24.18 4.75
CA SER A 25 -9.77 22.85 5.16
C SER A 25 -10.45 22.13 4.00
N TRP A 26 -10.19 20.82 3.86
CA TRP A 26 -10.71 20.08 2.71
C TRP A 26 -12.25 20.06 2.68
N LYS A 27 -12.91 20.00 3.83
CA LYS A 27 -14.39 20.08 3.93
C LYS A 27 -14.98 21.35 3.30
N ASP A 28 -14.19 22.42 3.18
CA ASP A 28 -14.62 23.69 2.60
C ASP A 28 -14.28 23.82 1.11
N ILE A 29 -13.61 22.82 0.55
CA ILE A 29 -13.28 22.72 -0.88
C ILE A 29 -14.35 21.87 -1.56
N ASN A 30 -14.96 22.39 -2.62
CA ASN A 30 -15.94 21.64 -3.38
C ASN A 30 -15.26 20.57 -4.24
N LYS A 31 -15.70 19.32 -4.11
CA LYS A 31 -15.20 18.15 -4.86
C LYS A 31 -13.68 17.99 -4.77
N THR A 32 -13.22 17.59 -3.60
CA THR A 32 -11.81 17.23 -3.38
C THR A 32 -11.49 15.88 -4.02
N SER A 33 -10.26 15.75 -4.53
CA SER A 33 -9.76 14.52 -5.15
C SER A 33 -8.41 14.12 -4.58
N PHE A 34 -8.12 12.81 -4.62
CA PHE A 34 -6.87 12.23 -4.10
C PHE A 34 -6.27 11.24 -5.10
N ILE A 35 -4.98 11.36 -5.35
CA ILE A 35 -4.25 10.42 -6.22
C ILE A 35 -4.02 9.11 -5.50
N CYS A 36 -4.44 8.01 -6.09
CA CYS A 36 -4.18 6.67 -5.59
C CYS A 36 -3.65 5.76 -6.71
N PRO A 37 -2.49 5.14 -6.53
CA PRO A 37 -2.04 4.08 -7.44
C PRO A 37 -3.01 2.89 -7.41
N THR A 38 -3.33 2.36 -8.59
CA THR A 38 -4.21 1.19 -8.75
C THR A 38 -3.58 0.14 -9.68
N PRO A 39 -3.76 -1.16 -9.37
CA PRO A 39 -4.46 -1.73 -8.20
C PRO A 39 -3.79 -1.32 -6.88
N GLY A 40 -4.57 -1.06 -5.83
CA GLY A 40 -4.08 -0.50 -4.56
C GLY A 40 -4.67 -1.16 -3.32
N PHE A 41 -4.38 -0.59 -2.15
CA PHE A 41 -4.88 -1.10 -0.88
C PHE A 41 -6.30 -0.58 -0.59
N ASP A 42 -7.26 -1.49 -0.52
CA ASP A 42 -8.70 -1.23 -0.33
C ASP A 42 -9.03 -0.26 0.82
N ARG A 43 -8.27 -0.32 1.91
CA ARG A 43 -8.51 0.55 3.08
C ARG A 43 -8.18 2.01 2.83
N HIS A 44 -7.24 2.30 1.93
CA HIS A 44 -6.96 3.68 1.54
C HIS A 44 -8.16 4.28 0.80
N PHE A 45 -8.78 3.55 -0.13
CA PHE A 45 -9.99 3.99 -0.82
C PHE A 45 -11.13 4.20 0.16
N ARG A 46 -11.33 3.24 1.09
CA ARG A 46 -12.38 3.35 2.10
C ARG A 46 -12.24 4.60 2.99
N ILE A 47 -11.01 4.97 3.36
CA ILE A 47 -10.77 6.23 4.10
C ILE A 47 -11.26 7.43 3.28
N LEU A 48 -10.94 7.48 1.99
CA LEU A 48 -11.33 8.59 1.13
C LEU A 48 -12.85 8.66 0.96
N GLU A 49 -13.52 7.52 0.80
CA GLU A 49 -14.98 7.40 0.75
C GLU A 49 -15.65 7.97 2.01
N ASP A 50 -15.12 7.65 3.21
CA ASP A 50 -15.66 8.14 4.48
C ASP A 50 -15.65 9.68 4.59
N PHE A 51 -14.78 10.35 3.83
CA PHE A 51 -14.66 11.81 3.77
C PHE A 51 -15.20 12.43 2.46
N GLU A 52 -15.88 11.64 1.62
CA GLU A 52 -16.43 12.08 0.33
C GLU A 52 -15.35 12.70 -0.59
N ILE A 53 -14.13 12.12 -0.55
CA ILE A 53 -13.00 12.53 -1.38
C ILE A 53 -12.93 11.59 -2.60
N ASP A 54 -13.01 12.15 -3.80
CA ASP A 54 -12.93 11.38 -5.03
C ASP A 54 -11.54 10.76 -5.22
N THR A 55 -11.48 9.52 -5.66
CA THR A 55 -10.22 8.84 -5.96
C THR A 55 -9.88 8.96 -7.44
N ILE A 56 -8.68 9.48 -7.73
CA ILE A 56 -8.10 9.50 -9.06
C ILE A 56 -7.12 8.32 -9.18
N CYS A 57 -7.48 7.34 -9.99
CA CYS A 57 -6.66 6.16 -10.21
C CYS A 57 -5.49 6.45 -11.16
N VAL A 58 -4.28 6.11 -10.74
CA VAL A 58 -3.09 6.20 -11.57
C VAL A 58 -2.41 4.83 -11.62
N PRO A 59 -2.10 4.27 -12.81
CA PRO A 59 -1.50 2.94 -12.92
C PRO A 59 -0.05 2.90 -12.45
N PHE A 60 0.46 1.69 -12.26
CA PHE A 60 1.89 1.45 -12.02
C PHE A 60 2.66 1.28 -13.33
N GLN A 61 3.95 1.60 -13.25
CA GLN A 61 5.01 1.18 -14.16
C GLN A 61 6.01 0.32 -13.40
N GLU A 62 7.02 -0.20 -14.08
CA GLU A 62 7.98 -1.14 -13.53
C GLU A 62 8.68 -0.62 -12.26
N ASP A 63 9.02 0.68 -12.22
CA ASP A 63 9.80 1.31 -11.14
C ASP A 63 8.99 2.23 -10.22
N GLY A 64 7.67 2.15 -10.25
CA GLY A 64 6.78 2.92 -9.39
C GLY A 64 5.46 3.31 -10.03
N ILE A 65 4.99 4.53 -9.76
CA ILE A 65 3.77 5.07 -10.37
C ILE A 65 4.04 5.53 -11.80
N ASP A 66 3.04 5.43 -12.70
CA ASP A 66 3.12 6.03 -14.02
C ASP A 66 3.13 7.57 -13.92
N LEU A 67 4.32 8.15 -14.11
CA LEU A 67 4.53 9.58 -13.97
C LEU A 67 3.85 10.41 -15.07
N ILE A 68 3.65 9.84 -16.27
CA ILE A 68 2.93 10.52 -17.35
C ILE A 68 1.43 10.60 -17.01
N ALA A 69 0.87 9.50 -16.54
CA ALA A 69 -0.52 9.47 -16.07
C ALA A 69 -0.72 10.36 -14.85
N LEU A 70 0.22 10.37 -13.90
CA LEU A 70 0.21 11.26 -12.74
C LEU A 70 0.22 12.73 -13.16
N GLU A 71 1.14 13.12 -14.04
CA GLU A 71 1.22 14.52 -14.52
C GLU A 71 -0.08 14.95 -15.21
N ARG A 72 -0.64 14.07 -16.06
CA ARG A 72 -1.91 14.32 -16.72
C ARG A 72 -3.03 14.52 -15.70
N ALA A 73 -3.13 13.65 -14.69
CA ALA A 73 -4.12 13.75 -13.63
C ALA A 73 -3.99 15.07 -12.84
N LEU A 74 -2.77 15.43 -12.42
CA LEU A 74 -2.51 16.68 -11.70
C LEU A 74 -2.80 17.95 -12.50
N LYS A 75 -2.71 17.88 -13.84
CA LYS A 75 -3.02 19.01 -14.75
C LYS A 75 -4.51 19.12 -15.09
N SER A 76 -5.20 17.99 -15.21
CA SER A 76 -6.60 17.95 -15.71
C SER A 76 -7.61 18.03 -14.57
N GLU A 77 -7.28 17.48 -13.41
CA GLU A 77 -8.21 17.44 -12.27
C GLU A 77 -8.10 18.68 -11.40
N ARG A 78 -9.26 19.16 -10.98
CA ARG A 78 -9.33 20.28 -10.05
C ARG A 78 -9.38 19.77 -8.61
N ASN A 79 -8.82 20.58 -7.69
CA ASN A 79 -8.89 20.30 -6.25
C ASN A 79 -8.27 18.95 -5.85
N VAL A 80 -7.16 18.56 -6.47
CA VAL A 80 -6.32 17.49 -5.96
C VAL A 80 -5.72 17.94 -4.63
N VAL A 81 -6.13 17.33 -3.53
CA VAL A 81 -5.69 17.70 -2.17
C VAL A 81 -4.58 16.80 -1.63
N GLY A 82 -4.27 15.72 -2.31
CA GLY A 82 -3.14 14.84 -1.93
C GLY A 82 -3.03 13.58 -2.78
N GLY A 83 -2.09 12.75 -2.36
CA GLY A 83 -1.90 11.39 -2.89
C GLY A 83 -1.41 10.45 -1.79
N ILE A 84 -1.75 9.16 -1.90
CA ILE A 84 -1.30 8.12 -0.98
C ILE A 84 -0.57 7.02 -1.75
N PHE A 85 0.63 6.68 -1.29
CA PHE A 85 1.57 5.82 -1.97
C PHE A 85 2.13 4.77 -1.02
N VAL A 86 2.29 3.53 -1.48
CA VAL A 86 2.99 2.46 -0.78
C VAL A 86 4.31 2.22 -1.52
N PRO A 87 5.41 2.89 -1.12
CA PRO A 87 6.60 3.01 -1.95
C PRO A 87 7.48 1.76 -1.96
N ARG A 88 7.22 0.77 -1.08
CA ARG A 88 7.99 -0.48 -1.02
C ARG A 88 7.04 -1.66 -0.87
N HIS A 89 7.19 -2.65 -1.75
CA HIS A 89 6.36 -3.85 -1.81
C HIS A 89 4.86 -3.54 -1.78
N SER A 90 4.43 -2.65 -2.67
CA SER A 90 3.08 -2.12 -2.73
C SER A 90 2.01 -3.22 -2.68
N ASN A 91 0.93 -2.98 -1.97
CA ASN A 91 -0.22 -3.89 -1.89
C ASN A 91 -1.25 -3.51 -2.97
N PRO A 92 -1.60 -4.40 -3.93
CA PRO A 92 -1.22 -5.82 -4.04
C PRO A 92 -0.03 -6.10 -4.96
N THR A 93 0.50 -5.09 -5.65
CA THR A 93 1.36 -5.27 -6.83
C THR A 93 2.78 -5.75 -6.52
N GLY A 94 3.25 -5.56 -5.28
CA GLY A 94 4.62 -5.86 -4.90
C GLY A 94 5.67 -4.88 -5.45
N HIS A 95 5.26 -3.82 -6.15
CA HIS A 95 6.18 -2.81 -6.69
C HIS A 95 6.95 -2.10 -5.58
N THR A 96 8.23 -1.84 -5.85
CA THR A 96 9.08 -0.95 -5.06
C THR A 96 9.47 0.23 -5.94
N TYR A 97 9.18 1.45 -5.49
CA TYR A 97 9.47 2.65 -6.24
C TYR A 97 10.96 2.93 -6.26
N SER A 98 11.47 3.31 -7.42
CA SER A 98 12.83 3.84 -7.51
C SER A 98 12.94 5.22 -6.87
N ASP A 99 14.14 5.58 -6.42
CA ASP A 99 14.40 6.94 -5.92
C ASP A 99 14.10 8.00 -6.99
N SER A 100 14.35 7.68 -8.28
CA SER A 100 14.03 8.54 -9.40
C SER A 100 12.53 8.77 -9.54
N ASN A 101 11.73 7.70 -9.44
CA ASN A 101 10.27 7.78 -9.51
C ASN A 101 9.71 8.64 -8.36
N ILE A 102 10.19 8.44 -7.12
CA ILE A 102 9.78 9.24 -5.95
C ILE A 102 10.15 10.71 -6.12
N LYS A 103 11.37 11.03 -6.60
CA LYS A 103 11.80 12.41 -6.83
C LYS A 103 10.91 13.11 -7.86
N GLN A 104 10.61 12.45 -8.97
CA GLN A 104 9.76 12.98 -10.02
C GLN A 104 8.30 13.13 -9.54
N LEU A 105 7.76 12.16 -8.81
CA LEU A 105 6.44 12.24 -8.18
C LEU A 105 6.34 13.49 -7.31
N LEU A 106 7.29 13.71 -6.40
CA LEU A 106 7.32 14.88 -5.53
C LEU A 106 7.45 16.20 -6.32
N ALA A 107 8.27 16.21 -7.36
CA ALA A 107 8.43 17.38 -8.24
C ALA A 107 7.12 17.72 -8.97
N LEU A 108 6.38 16.71 -9.46
CA LEU A 108 5.09 16.90 -10.11
C LEU A 108 4.04 17.48 -9.15
N PHE A 109 3.97 16.96 -7.93
CA PHE A 109 3.09 17.54 -6.89
C PHE A 109 3.47 18.98 -6.58
N LYS A 110 4.75 19.28 -6.38
CA LYS A 110 5.26 20.64 -6.13
C LYS A 110 4.88 21.61 -7.26
N GLN A 111 4.96 21.15 -8.50
CA GLN A 111 4.69 21.96 -9.68
C GLN A 111 3.21 22.20 -9.93
N HIS A 112 2.37 21.17 -9.80
CA HIS A 112 0.98 21.20 -10.24
C HIS A 112 -0.06 21.21 -9.12
N ALA A 113 0.32 20.79 -7.91
CA ALA A 113 -0.57 20.65 -6.76
C ALA A 113 0.14 21.06 -5.45
N LYS A 114 0.70 22.26 -5.42
CA LYS A 114 1.59 22.78 -4.35
C LYS A 114 1.00 22.77 -2.94
N ASP A 115 -0.32 22.80 -2.82
CA ASP A 115 -1.03 22.81 -1.53
C ASP A 115 -1.46 21.39 -1.10
N SER A 116 -1.24 20.40 -1.95
CA SER A 116 -1.57 19.00 -1.68
C SER A 116 -0.51 18.33 -0.82
N ILE A 117 -0.91 17.26 -0.10
CA ILE A 117 0.01 16.45 0.69
C ILE A 117 0.33 15.13 -0.01
N CYS A 118 1.54 14.61 0.23
CA CYS A 118 1.95 13.26 -0.16
C CYS A 118 2.02 12.37 1.08
N ILE A 119 1.20 11.32 1.12
CA ILE A 119 1.20 10.32 2.19
C ILE A 119 1.96 9.08 1.68
N PHE A 120 3.05 8.72 2.35
CA PHE A 120 3.78 7.49 2.09
C PHE A 120 3.49 6.47 3.21
N ASP A 121 2.69 5.43 2.89
CA ASP A 121 2.48 4.29 3.80
C ASP A 121 3.60 3.26 3.60
N HIS A 122 4.61 3.32 4.45
CA HIS A 122 5.80 2.48 4.40
C HIS A 122 5.65 1.23 5.28
N ALA A 123 4.48 0.57 5.19
CA ALA A 123 4.13 -0.58 6.02
C ALA A 123 5.02 -1.82 5.78
N TYR A 124 5.70 -1.89 4.63
CA TYR A 124 6.53 -3.04 4.23
C TYR A 124 8.03 -2.72 4.16
N MET A 125 8.50 -1.66 4.82
CA MET A 125 9.89 -1.17 4.70
C MET A 125 10.98 -2.19 5.06
N PHE A 126 10.66 -3.22 5.85
CA PHE A 126 11.58 -4.26 6.30
C PHE A 126 11.25 -5.66 5.73
N HIS A 127 10.37 -5.76 4.74
CA HIS A 127 9.86 -7.05 4.26
C HIS A 127 10.55 -7.53 2.97
N ASP A 128 11.84 -7.25 2.83
CA ASP A 128 12.62 -7.69 1.67
C ASP A 128 12.91 -9.19 1.75
N PHE A 129 12.81 -9.88 0.62
CA PHE A 129 13.35 -11.23 0.44
C PHE A 129 14.81 -11.19 -0.05
N ASP A 130 15.20 -10.07 -0.65
CA ASP A 130 16.54 -9.80 -1.12
C ASP A 130 17.01 -8.43 -0.61
N THR A 131 18.08 -8.44 0.18
CA THR A 131 18.65 -7.24 0.78
C THR A 131 19.44 -6.37 -0.21
N THR A 132 19.53 -6.78 -1.47
CA THR A 132 20.21 -6.00 -2.53
C THR A 132 19.45 -4.75 -2.94
N ILE A 133 18.13 -4.70 -2.71
CA ILE A 133 17.32 -3.55 -3.05
C ILE A 133 17.54 -2.44 -2.02
N LYS A 134 18.31 -1.44 -2.42
CA LYS A 134 18.53 -0.23 -1.62
C LYS A 134 17.56 0.85 -2.06
N GLN A 135 16.82 1.39 -1.11
CA GLN A 135 16.00 2.59 -1.28
C GLN A 135 16.53 3.66 -0.35
N SER A 136 16.67 4.88 -0.86
CA SER A 136 17.11 6.02 -0.05
C SER A 136 16.06 6.39 1.01
N SER A 137 16.45 7.17 1.98
CA SER A 137 15.50 7.71 2.97
C SER A 137 14.41 8.53 2.27
N LEU A 138 13.16 8.11 2.39
CA LEU A 138 12.01 8.86 1.87
C LEU A 138 11.98 10.29 2.42
N TRP A 139 12.37 10.47 3.68
CA TRP A 139 12.48 11.80 4.28
C TRP A 139 13.55 12.64 3.61
N GLY A 140 14.74 12.05 3.35
CA GLY A 140 15.79 12.73 2.59
C GLY A 140 15.32 13.15 1.20
N LEU A 141 14.62 12.27 0.48
CA LEU A 141 14.04 12.59 -0.84
C LEU A 141 13.00 13.72 -0.78
N ALA A 142 12.19 13.76 0.28
CA ALA A 142 11.20 14.84 0.48
C ALA A 142 11.89 16.18 0.78
N VAL A 143 12.95 16.19 1.60
CA VAL A 143 13.76 17.38 1.89
C VAL A 143 14.47 17.88 0.62
N ASP A 144 15.12 16.99 -0.13
CA ASP A 144 15.80 17.32 -1.40
C ASP A 144 14.83 17.94 -2.43
N ALA A 145 13.58 17.48 -2.44
CA ALA A 145 12.53 18.02 -3.28
C ALA A 145 11.94 19.35 -2.75
N GLY A 146 12.22 19.73 -1.49
CA GLY A 146 11.58 20.85 -0.78
C GLY A 146 10.08 20.62 -0.62
N MET A 147 9.70 19.39 -0.28
CA MET A 147 8.33 18.90 -0.05
C MET A 147 8.13 18.36 1.37
N GLU A 148 9.09 18.57 2.28
CA GLU A 148 9.03 18.08 3.67
C GLU A 148 7.79 18.56 4.41
N ASP A 149 7.36 19.80 4.22
CA ASP A 149 6.17 20.36 4.85
C ASP A 149 4.84 19.86 4.25
N LYS A 150 4.92 19.14 3.13
CA LYS A 150 3.77 18.53 2.43
C LYS A 150 3.83 17.00 2.41
N THR A 151 4.82 16.41 3.09
CA THR A 151 5.02 14.97 3.09
C THR A 151 4.82 14.41 4.49
N ILE A 152 4.06 13.33 4.59
CA ILE A 152 3.96 12.47 5.76
C ILE A 152 4.39 11.05 5.39
N ILE A 153 5.28 10.48 6.16
CA ILE A 153 5.76 9.11 6.04
C ILE A 153 5.31 8.36 7.27
N MET A 154 4.58 7.28 7.09
CA MET A 154 4.10 6.45 8.19
C MET A 154 4.53 4.99 8.01
N SER A 155 4.74 4.32 9.12
CA SER A 155 5.07 2.90 9.15
C SER A 155 4.52 2.24 10.40
N SER A 156 4.48 0.91 10.42
CA SER A 156 3.98 0.16 11.56
C SER A 156 4.66 -1.19 11.74
N PHE A 157 4.63 -1.68 12.97
CA PHE A 157 5.08 -3.01 13.36
C PHE A 157 3.97 -4.07 13.29
N SER A 158 2.78 -3.71 12.78
CA SER A 158 1.62 -4.62 12.75
C SER A 158 1.86 -5.93 12.00
N LYS A 159 2.76 -5.92 11.01
CA LYS A 159 3.15 -7.09 10.21
C LYS A 159 4.53 -7.66 10.59
N ILE A 160 5.19 -7.03 11.56
CA ILE A 160 6.53 -7.41 12.03
C ILE A 160 6.46 -8.19 13.32
N THR A 161 5.60 -7.77 14.27
CA THR A 161 5.50 -8.32 15.62
C THR A 161 4.18 -9.03 15.85
N PHE A 162 3.17 -8.29 16.34
CA PHE A 162 1.91 -8.85 16.82
C PHE A 162 0.73 -8.34 15.98
N GLY A 163 0.07 -9.23 15.27
CA GLY A 163 -1.16 -8.90 14.57
C GLY A 163 -2.22 -8.36 15.55
N GLY A 164 -2.79 -7.19 15.25
CA GLY A 164 -3.73 -6.51 16.13
C GLY A 164 -3.11 -5.83 17.36
N GLY A 165 -1.83 -6.02 17.62
CA GLY A 165 -1.09 -5.41 18.73
C GLY A 165 0.17 -4.66 18.27
N GLY A 166 0.18 -4.16 17.05
CA GLY A 166 1.30 -3.38 16.52
C GLY A 166 1.46 -2.02 17.19
N ILE A 167 2.59 -1.39 16.90
CA ILE A 167 2.81 0.04 17.12
C ILE A 167 3.13 0.69 15.79
N SER A 168 2.80 1.97 15.65
CA SER A 168 3.07 2.72 14.44
C SER A 168 3.59 4.12 14.75
N TYR A 169 4.23 4.72 13.79
CA TYR A 169 4.85 6.03 13.89
C TYR A 169 4.76 6.77 12.55
N PHE A 170 4.94 8.07 12.61
CA PHE A 170 5.05 8.89 11.41
C PHE A 170 6.09 9.99 11.56
N ALA A 171 6.58 10.46 10.43
CA ALA A 171 7.40 11.65 10.29
C ALA A 171 6.72 12.61 9.31
N ALA A 172 6.75 13.90 9.62
CA ALA A 172 6.20 14.96 8.76
C ALA A 172 6.91 16.28 9.06
N GLY A 173 6.86 17.24 8.14
CA GLY A 173 7.25 18.61 8.42
C GLY A 173 6.44 19.22 9.55
N LYS A 174 7.04 20.23 10.23
CA LYS A 174 6.50 20.74 11.50
C LYS A 174 5.04 21.13 11.42
N GLN A 175 4.64 21.82 10.37
CA GLN A 175 3.25 22.32 10.26
C GLN A 175 2.25 21.16 10.16
N LEU A 176 2.54 20.16 9.32
CA LEU A 176 1.68 19.00 9.14
C LEU A 176 1.67 18.12 10.39
N PHE A 177 2.85 17.94 11.01
CA PHE A 177 3.00 17.22 12.28
C PHE A 177 2.14 17.84 13.39
N ASP A 178 2.27 19.15 13.62
CA ASP A 178 1.52 19.85 14.66
C ASP A 178 0.00 19.76 14.42
N MET A 179 -0.44 19.82 13.18
CA MET A 179 -1.85 19.69 12.81
C MET A 179 -2.41 18.30 13.14
N VAL A 180 -1.69 17.24 12.78
CA VAL A 180 -2.10 15.85 13.08
C VAL A 180 -2.10 15.61 14.60
N ILE A 181 -1.08 16.10 15.32
CA ILE A 181 -1.00 15.94 16.78
C ILE A 181 -2.12 16.72 17.48
N ASN A 182 -2.41 17.93 17.05
CA ASN A 182 -3.51 18.72 17.62
C ASN A 182 -4.86 18.03 17.45
N GLN A 183 -5.14 17.51 16.26
CA GLN A 183 -6.36 16.76 16.00
C GLN A 183 -6.44 15.49 16.87
N ARG A 184 -5.33 14.74 17.02
CA ARG A 184 -5.26 13.57 17.89
C ARG A 184 -5.53 13.88 19.36
N GLY A 185 -5.14 15.07 19.83
CA GLY A 185 -5.40 15.50 21.20
C GLY A 185 -6.88 15.48 21.60
N GLY A 186 -7.79 15.59 20.64
CA GLY A 186 -9.23 15.41 20.85
C GLY A 186 -9.69 13.94 20.89
N MET A 187 -8.83 13.00 20.47
CA MET A 187 -9.17 11.56 20.39
C MET A 187 -8.56 10.77 21.53
N MET A 188 -7.35 11.11 21.96
CA MET A 188 -6.62 10.39 23.01
C MET A 188 -5.62 11.27 23.74
N VAL A 189 -5.46 10.98 25.02
CA VAL A 189 -4.46 11.67 25.87
C VAL A 189 -3.05 11.11 25.63
N CYS A 190 -2.93 9.79 25.55
CA CYS A 190 -1.66 9.12 25.25
C CYS A 190 -1.90 7.75 24.60
N PRO A 191 -0.98 7.28 23.74
CA PRO A 191 -1.03 5.94 23.18
C PRO A 191 -0.70 4.88 24.24
N ASP A 192 -1.05 3.61 23.94
CA ASP A 192 -0.83 2.45 24.82
C ASP A 192 0.65 2.26 25.14
N LYS A 193 1.05 2.61 26.37
CA LYS A 193 2.44 2.53 26.86
C LYS A 193 2.87 1.10 27.18
N ILE A 194 1.93 0.24 27.58
CA ILE A 194 2.22 -1.17 27.85
C ILE A 194 2.59 -1.87 26.53
N ASN A 195 1.83 -1.60 25.47
CA ASN A 195 2.15 -2.14 24.16
C ASN A 195 3.50 -1.62 23.61
N GLN A 196 3.83 -0.35 23.84
CA GLN A 196 5.13 0.21 23.47
C GLN A 196 6.27 -0.49 24.26
N MET A 197 6.11 -0.68 25.58
CA MET A 197 7.07 -1.40 26.41
C MET A 197 7.28 -2.83 25.92
N ARG A 198 6.20 -3.54 25.54
CA ARG A 198 6.28 -4.89 24.98
C ARG A 198 7.15 -4.94 23.72
N HIS A 199 7.05 -3.94 22.84
CA HIS A 199 7.91 -3.85 21.66
C HIS A 199 9.37 -3.52 22.00
N CYS A 200 9.61 -2.64 22.98
CA CYS A 200 10.97 -2.38 23.47
C CYS A 200 11.61 -3.61 24.12
N MET A 201 10.82 -4.47 24.78
CA MET A 201 11.30 -5.73 25.32
C MET A 201 11.51 -6.81 24.26
N PHE A 202 10.79 -6.74 23.15
CA PHE A 202 10.92 -7.68 22.04
C PHE A 202 12.13 -7.38 21.15
N PHE A 203 12.40 -6.09 20.91
CA PHE A 203 13.58 -5.63 20.18
C PHE A 203 14.42 -4.69 21.06
N ASN A 204 15.60 -5.14 21.43
CA ASN A 204 16.53 -4.30 22.21
C ASN A 204 17.19 -3.20 21.35
N ASP A 205 17.38 -3.49 20.04
CA ASP A 205 18.10 -2.63 19.12
C ASP A 205 17.64 -2.90 17.67
N LYS A 206 18.27 -2.18 16.74
CA LYS A 206 18.02 -2.30 15.30
C LYS A 206 18.49 -3.66 14.75
N GLU A 207 19.58 -4.17 15.24
CA GLU A 207 20.17 -5.45 14.82
C GLU A 207 19.23 -6.61 15.15
N ALA A 208 18.61 -6.59 16.32
CA ALA A 208 17.57 -7.57 16.70
C ALA A 208 16.34 -7.50 15.77
N LEU A 209 15.91 -6.28 15.40
CA LEU A 209 14.84 -6.11 14.42
C LEU A 209 15.21 -6.68 13.05
N LEU A 210 16.40 -6.36 12.55
CA LEU A 210 16.85 -6.84 11.24
C LEU A 210 16.99 -8.37 11.21
N GLY A 211 17.63 -8.95 12.25
CA GLY A 211 17.73 -10.41 12.38
C GLY A 211 16.37 -11.13 12.47
N HIS A 212 15.39 -10.51 13.11
CA HIS A 212 14.01 -11.00 13.11
C HIS A 212 13.40 -10.97 11.70
N MET A 213 13.62 -9.91 10.93
CA MET A 213 13.12 -9.80 9.57
C MET A 213 13.82 -10.74 8.60
N ASP A 214 15.10 -11.05 8.79
CA ASP A 214 15.80 -12.09 8.03
C ASP A 214 15.17 -13.49 8.25
N GLN A 215 14.81 -13.81 9.49
CA GLN A 215 14.08 -15.05 9.80
C GLN A 215 12.68 -15.06 9.19
N HIS A 216 11.99 -13.92 9.21
CA HIS A 216 10.70 -13.75 8.58
C HIS A 216 10.79 -13.95 7.04
N ALA A 217 11.79 -13.36 6.40
CA ALA A 217 12.07 -13.54 4.97
C ALA A 217 12.37 -15.02 4.65
N ALA A 218 13.15 -15.72 5.48
CA ALA A 218 13.45 -17.13 5.31
C ALA A 218 12.21 -18.05 5.36
N ILE A 219 11.18 -17.64 6.11
CA ILE A 219 9.88 -18.35 6.15
C ILE A 219 9.01 -18.02 4.93
N LEU A 220 8.98 -16.75 4.50
CA LEU A 220 8.08 -16.30 3.44
C LEU A 220 8.62 -16.57 2.04
N LYS A 221 9.90 -16.33 1.81
CA LYS A 221 10.51 -16.45 0.47
C LYS A 221 10.20 -17.81 -0.22
N PRO A 222 10.34 -18.98 0.43
CA PRO A 222 9.99 -20.27 -0.20
C PRO A 222 8.54 -20.38 -0.62
N LYS A 223 7.61 -19.71 0.08
CA LYS A 223 6.19 -19.67 -0.27
C LYS A 223 5.95 -18.86 -1.54
N PHE A 224 6.62 -17.70 -1.65
CA PHE A 224 6.57 -16.85 -2.84
C PHE A 224 7.24 -17.52 -4.03
N ASP A 225 8.42 -18.12 -3.84
CA ASP A 225 9.12 -18.86 -4.89
C ASP A 225 8.23 -19.98 -5.47
N LEU A 226 7.49 -20.70 -4.61
CA LEU A 226 6.53 -21.72 -5.06
C LEU A 226 5.40 -21.13 -5.89
N VAL A 227 4.77 -20.03 -5.41
CA VAL A 227 3.68 -19.35 -6.15
C VAL A 227 4.18 -18.86 -7.49
N ILE A 228 5.30 -18.14 -7.53
CA ILE A 228 5.88 -17.61 -8.77
C ILE A 228 6.22 -18.74 -9.75
N ASN A 229 6.86 -19.82 -9.28
CA ASN A 229 7.18 -20.96 -10.12
C ASN A 229 5.91 -21.60 -10.73
N MET A 230 4.83 -21.73 -9.96
CA MET A 230 3.57 -22.28 -10.47
C MET A 230 2.92 -21.32 -11.47
N LEU A 231 2.97 -20.01 -11.24
CA LEU A 231 2.43 -18.99 -12.17
C LEU A 231 3.25 -18.93 -13.48
N GLU A 232 4.58 -19.13 -13.41
CA GLU A 232 5.45 -19.18 -14.61
C GLU A 232 5.14 -20.35 -15.53
N ASN A 233 4.55 -21.42 -14.99
CA ASN A 233 4.15 -22.60 -15.75
C ASN A 233 2.72 -22.54 -16.32
N LEU A 234 1.96 -21.49 -16.03
CA LEU A 234 0.63 -21.27 -16.61
C LEU A 234 0.72 -20.94 -18.11
N ASP A 235 -0.34 -21.25 -18.84
CA ASP A 235 -0.49 -20.73 -20.22
C ASP A 235 -0.54 -19.18 -20.15
N PRO A 236 0.35 -18.47 -20.87
CA PRO A 236 0.39 -17.01 -20.86
C PRO A 236 -0.94 -16.34 -21.27
N LYS A 237 -1.84 -17.06 -21.93
CA LYS A 237 -3.19 -16.57 -22.29
C LYS A 237 -4.09 -16.36 -21.08
N LEU A 238 -3.84 -17.06 -19.97
CA LEU A 238 -4.65 -17.01 -18.77
C LEU A 238 -4.44 -15.71 -17.99
N GLY A 239 -3.27 -15.07 -18.16
CA GLY A 239 -2.98 -13.80 -17.51
C GLY A 239 -1.49 -13.52 -17.32
N SER A 240 -1.22 -12.48 -16.55
CA SER A 240 0.11 -12.04 -16.17
C SER A 240 0.19 -11.79 -14.66
N PHE A 241 1.40 -11.73 -14.11
CA PHE A 241 1.57 -11.58 -12.67
C PHE A 241 2.82 -10.76 -12.32
N SER A 242 2.79 -10.17 -11.13
CA SER A 242 3.95 -9.46 -10.58
C SER A 242 4.96 -10.43 -9.96
N LYS A 243 6.26 -10.04 -9.99
CA LYS A 243 7.35 -10.78 -9.33
C LYS A 243 7.91 -9.95 -8.19
N PRO A 244 7.26 -9.94 -7.01
CA PRO A 244 7.67 -9.12 -5.89
C PRO A 244 9.00 -9.61 -5.31
N THR A 245 9.83 -8.67 -4.87
CA THR A 245 11.10 -8.92 -4.19
C THR A 245 10.97 -8.91 -2.67
N GLY A 246 9.74 -8.85 -2.19
CA GLY A 246 9.38 -8.81 -0.78
C GLY A 246 7.90 -8.55 -0.57
N GLY A 247 7.51 -8.20 0.66
CA GLY A 247 6.12 -7.91 0.99
C GLY A 247 5.26 -9.15 1.20
N TYR A 248 3.95 -9.00 0.96
CA TYR A 248 2.95 -10.02 1.35
C TYR A 248 2.11 -10.53 0.19
N PHE A 249 2.24 -9.95 -1.01
CA PHE A 249 1.28 -10.18 -2.08
C PHE A 249 1.96 -10.44 -3.42
N VAL A 250 1.27 -11.21 -4.25
CA VAL A 250 1.50 -11.31 -5.69
C VAL A 250 0.23 -10.81 -6.37
N SER A 251 0.35 -9.89 -7.31
CA SER A 251 -0.74 -9.45 -8.15
C SER A 251 -0.82 -10.32 -9.38
N PHE A 252 -2.01 -10.78 -9.70
CA PHE A 252 -2.30 -11.53 -10.91
C PHE A 252 -3.38 -10.81 -11.71
N ASP A 253 -3.14 -10.58 -12.99
CA ASP A 253 -4.11 -9.99 -13.90
C ASP A 253 -4.53 -11.06 -14.91
N THR A 254 -5.80 -11.48 -14.82
CA THR A 254 -6.42 -12.41 -15.79
C THR A 254 -6.60 -11.73 -17.14
N ALA A 255 -6.98 -12.47 -18.16
CA ALA A 255 -7.57 -11.88 -19.34
C ALA A 255 -8.80 -11.04 -18.93
N LYS A 256 -9.06 -9.96 -19.67
CA LYS A 256 -10.09 -8.96 -19.33
C LYS A 256 -11.47 -9.59 -19.15
N GLY A 257 -12.16 -9.22 -18.07
CA GLY A 257 -13.53 -9.67 -17.75
C GLY A 257 -13.59 -10.99 -16.98
N LEU A 258 -12.45 -11.53 -16.51
CA LEU A 258 -12.43 -12.88 -15.94
C LEU A 258 -12.14 -12.94 -14.44
N ALA A 259 -11.75 -11.83 -13.79
CA ALA A 259 -11.36 -11.88 -12.37
C ALA A 259 -12.52 -12.31 -11.45
N LYS A 260 -13.69 -11.70 -11.60
CA LYS A 260 -14.89 -12.05 -10.80
C LYS A 260 -15.30 -13.50 -11.00
N ARG A 261 -15.33 -13.96 -12.27
CA ARG A 261 -15.65 -15.34 -12.61
C ARG A 261 -14.64 -16.31 -12.01
N THR A 262 -13.35 -16.03 -12.15
CA THR A 262 -12.26 -16.86 -11.57
C THR A 262 -12.39 -16.97 -10.05
N VAL A 263 -12.57 -15.85 -9.34
CA VAL A 263 -12.71 -15.83 -7.88
C VAL A 263 -13.96 -16.60 -7.43
N SER A 264 -15.07 -16.53 -8.19
CA SER A 264 -16.28 -17.32 -7.91
C SER A 264 -16.01 -18.82 -8.01
N ILE A 265 -15.38 -19.25 -9.10
CA ILE A 265 -15.02 -20.67 -9.30
C ILE A 265 -14.05 -21.15 -8.23
N CYS A 266 -13.03 -20.34 -7.88
CA CYS A 266 -12.13 -20.65 -6.77
C CYS A 266 -12.91 -20.94 -5.48
N LYS A 267 -13.88 -20.10 -5.14
CA LYS A 267 -14.73 -20.27 -3.97
C LYS A 267 -15.54 -21.57 -4.00
N GLU A 268 -16.11 -21.91 -5.14
CA GLU A 268 -16.86 -23.16 -5.34
C GLU A 268 -15.96 -24.39 -5.17
N LEU A 269 -14.70 -24.28 -5.57
CA LEU A 269 -13.67 -25.32 -5.42
C LEU A 269 -13.01 -25.33 -4.02
N GLY A 270 -13.43 -24.44 -3.12
CA GLY A 270 -12.94 -24.39 -1.73
C GLY A 270 -11.74 -23.48 -1.51
N LEU A 271 -11.32 -22.68 -2.48
CA LEU A 271 -10.27 -21.68 -2.35
C LEU A 271 -10.89 -20.28 -2.16
N LEU A 272 -10.71 -19.72 -0.95
CA LEU A 272 -11.16 -18.37 -0.66
C LEU A 272 -10.08 -17.34 -1.00
N LEU A 273 -10.37 -16.50 -1.95
CA LEU A 273 -9.55 -15.34 -2.34
C LEU A 273 -10.21 -14.03 -1.88
N THR A 274 -9.44 -12.95 -1.85
CA THR A 274 -10.00 -11.61 -1.70
C THR A 274 -10.99 -11.34 -2.85
N PRO A 275 -12.14 -10.69 -2.60
CA PRO A 275 -13.08 -10.38 -3.67
C PRO A 275 -12.43 -9.63 -4.83
N ALA A 276 -12.70 -10.03 -6.07
CA ALA A 276 -12.26 -9.31 -7.25
C ALA A 276 -12.80 -7.87 -7.23
N GLY A 277 -12.00 -6.93 -7.73
CA GLY A 277 -12.30 -5.50 -7.67
C GLY A 277 -11.88 -4.80 -6.37
N SER A 278 -11.63 -5.52 -5.27
CA SER A 278 -11.25 -4.90 -3.98
C SER A 278 -9.97 -4.07 -4.04
N THR A 279 -9.15 -4.24 -5.06
CA THR A 279 -7.92 -3.47 -5.29
C THR A 279 -8.16 -2.16 -6.05
N TYR A 280 -9.42 -1.80 -6.27
CA TYR A 280 -9.87 -0.56 -6.92
C TYR A 280 -10.95 0.13 -6.07
N PRO A 281 -11.12 1.47 -6.20
CA PRO A 281 -12.20 2.20 -5.53
C PRO A 281 -13.57 1.63 -5.91
N ASN A 282 -14.52 1.65 -4.96
CA ASN A 282 -15.88 1.14 -5.15
C ASN A 282 -15.96 -0.31 -5.65
N PHE A 283 -14.92 -1.11 -5.51
CA PHE A 283 -14.80 -2.47 -6.05
C PHE A 283 -14.95 -2.52 -7.58
N ASP A 284 -14.62 -1.44 -8.26
CA ASP A 284 -14.79 -1.31 -9.72
C ASP A 284 -13.42 -1.36 -10.44
N ASP A 285 -12.94 -2.57 -10.70
CA ASP A 285 -11.82 -2.80 -11.60
C ASP A 285 -12.32 -2.62 -13.04
N PRO A 286 -11.84 -1.60 -13.77
CA PRO A 286 -12.34 -1.30 -15.13
C PRO A 286 -12.06 -2.40 -16.15
N ASN A 287 -11.12 -3.30 -15.85
CA ASN A 287 -10.81 -4.44 -16.70
C ASN A 287 -11.36 -5.76 -16.16
N ASP A 288 -11.87 -5.79 -14.92
CA ASP A 288 -12.25 -7.04 -14.23
C ASP A 288 -11.17 -8.12 -14.40
N SER A 289 -9.93 -7.76 -14.07
CA SER A 289 -8.75 -8.60 -14.31
C SER A 289 -7.91 -8.87 -13.07
N ASN A 290 -7.90 -7.96 -12.09
CA ASN A 290 -6.96 -8.03 -10.99
C ASN A 290 -7.41 -8.97 -9.86
N ILE A 291 -6.51 -9.87 -9.48
CA ILE A 291 -6.66 -10.80 -8.34
C ILE A 291 -5.44 -10.69 -7.45
N ARG A 292 -5.65 -10.48 -6.15
CA ARG A 292 -4.59 -10.46 -5.15
C ARG A 292 -4.37 -11.83 -4.55
N LEU A 293 -3.15 -12.37 -4.66
CA LEU A 293 -2.72 -13.61 -4.02
C LEU A 293 -1.92 -13.29 -2.76
N ALA A 294 -2.23 -13.95 -1.64
CA ALA A 294 -1.61 -13.70 -0.32
C ALA A 294 -1.10 -15.02 0.30
N PRO A 295 0.08 -15.53 -0.09
CA PRO A 295 0.55 -16.84 0.32
C PRO A 295 1.14 -16.89 1.74
N THR A 296 1.14 -15.78 2.48
CA THR A 296 1.93 -15.63 3.71
C THR A 296 1.48 -16.53 4.86
N ALA A 297 0.17 -16.71 5.09
CA ALA A 297 -0.36 -17.47 6.22
C ALA A 297 -0.37 -18.99 5.98
N ALA A 298 -0.61 -19.43 4.75
CA ALA A 298 -0.74 -20.85 4.40
C ALA A 298 0.60 -21.60 4.47
N THR A 299 0.53 -22.89 4.71
CA THR A 299 1.69 -23.82 4.60
C THR A 299 2.07 -24.06 3.14
N ILE A 300 3.28 -24.50 2.87
CA ILE A 300 3.74 -24.88 1.51
C ILE A 300 2.80 -25.89 0.84
N LYS A 301 2.29 -26.87 1.62
CA LYS A 301 1.35 -27.88 1.11
C LYS A 301 0.03 -27.26 0.69
N GLU A 302 -0.52 -26.38 1.53
CA GLU A 302 -1.78 -25.66 1.24
C GLU A 302 -1.61 -24.74 0.04
N ILE A 303 -0.49 -24.00 -0.07
CA ILE A 303 -0.19 -23.15 -1.21
C ILE A 303 -0.18 -23.98 -2.51
N LYS A 304 0.50 -25.13 -2.52
CA LYS A 304 0.54 -25.99 -3.69
C LYS A 304 -0.86 -26.40 -4.15
N THR A 305 -1.71 -26.85 -3.22
CA THR A 305 -3.11 -27.22 -3.51
C THR A 305 -3.92 -26.01 -3.97
N SER A 306 -3.76 -24.86 -3.30
CA SER A 306 -4.45 -23.61 -3.65
C SER A 306 -4.11 -23.15 -5.06
N MET A 307 -2.84 -23.22 -5.45
CA MET A 307 -2.41 -22.82 -6.80
C MET A 307 -2.90 -23.79 -7.88
N GLN A 308 -3.02 -25.08 -7.59
CA GLN A 308 -3.67 -26.04 -8.50
C GLN A 308 -5.15 -25.73 -8.72
N ILE A 309 -5.87 -25.40 -7.63
CA ILE A 309 -7.28 -24.96 -7.73
C ILE A 309 -7.36 -23.66 -8.53
N PHE A 310 -6.46 -22.71 -8.29
CA PHE A 310 -6.42 -21.45 -9.00
C PHE A 310 -6.22 -21.62 -10.51
N GLU A 311 -5.29 -22.49 -10.93
CA GLU A 311 -5.05 -22.83 -12.33
C GLU A 311 -6.29 -23.44 -13.00
N VAL A 312 -6.94 -24.40 -12.33
CA VAL A 312 -8.20 -25.00 -12.82
C VAL A 312 -9.29 -23.94 -12.97
N ALA A 313 -9.45 -23.07 -11.95
CA ALA A 313 -10.44 -22.01 -11.97
C ALA A 313 -10.20 -20.99 -13.11
N LEU A 314 -8.94 -20.59 -13.33
CA LEU A 314 -8.53 -19.75 -14.45
C LEU A 314 -8.89 -20.38 -15.80
N THR A 315 -8.55 -21.67 -15.95
CA THR A 315 -8.83 -22.41 -17.20
C THR A 315 -10.32 -22.48 -17.47
N ILE A 316 -11.13 -22.82 -16.47
CA ILE A 316 -12.61 -22.85 -16.60
C ILE A 316 -13.19 -21.47 -16.89
N ALA A 317 -12.62 -20.42 -16.27
CA ALA A 317 -13.09 -19.06 -16.51
C ALA A 317 -12.77 -18.56 -17.91
N TYR A 318 -11.66 -19.03 -18.48
CA TYR A 318 -11.20 -18.65 -19.82
C TYR A 318 -12.01 -19.35 -20.95
N LEU A 319 -12.45 -20.59 -20.72
CA LEU A 319 -13.30 -21.35 -21.64
C LEU A 319 -14.73 -20.80 -21.70
#